data_3651c7a9fc5a03121ef7e51c0a568f6d
#
_entry.id   3651c7a9fc5a03121ef7e51c0a568f6d
#
_cell.length_a   1.000
_cell.length_b   1.000
_cell.length_c   1.000
_cell.angle_alpha   90.00
_cell.angle_beta   90.00
_cell.angle_gamma   90.00
#
_symmetry.space_group_name_H-M   'P 1'
#
loop_
_entity.id
_entity.type
_entity.pdbx_description
1 polymer ?
#
loop_
_entity_poly.entity_id
_entity_poly.type
_entity_poly.pdbx_seq_one_letter_code
_entity_poly.pdbx_strand_id
1 'polypeptide(L)'
;MDRSRQYVAWLAVAVLAGALTAPATAQIPSDIGQVWKTYDLTAFVAAAGTGSEKHVVDWILQETGYPAWHGTSPASLSAGDGKLSCFHTPQMQAQVADVVKRFVDEADKPHRFTVRVLGFTGPAWRGAARPALQPITTATPGVQAWILPREAAAAVVARARARSDCVELPTGPALAANGLPAALTGGRTQEYVQDYTLTPDAWPGWQPRRATCDEGFAIDLHPLVSQDGTVVDAVFRCRIDQIERLAAVSLPAPTGGPPIVTQVPQVAAVRIGERFRWPATHALVVGLGLVPWPVPAQNGGLASLVTTVERRDVVVVVEPRLGSSR
;
A
#
# COMPACT_ATOMS: atom_id res chain seq x y z
N MET A 1 -77.80 -28.50 -35.32
CA MET A 1 -76.77 -29.39 -35.86
C MET A 1 -75.63 -29.25 -34.87
N ASP A 2 -75.45 -30.12 -34.03
CA ASP A 2 -75.33 -31.49 -33.81
C ASP A 2 -73.94 -31.80 -33.18
N ARG A 3 -74.04 -32.58 -32.12
CA ARG A 3 -73.07 -33.53 -31.49
C ARG A 3 -72.00 -32.98 -30.55
N SER A 4 -72.27 -32.98 -29.28
CA SER A 4 -72.07 -34.06 -28.30
C SER A 4 -70.85 -34.95 -28.53
N ARG A 5 -69.85 -34.87 -27.61
CA ARG A 5 -69.23 -36.07 -27.05
C ARG A 5 -68.56 -35.82 -25.74
N GLN A 6 -69.06 -36.42 -24.73
CA GLN A 6 -68.49 -36.63 -23.43
C GLN A 6 -67.20 -37.45 -23.54
N TYR A 7 -66.17 -37.08 -22.83
CA TYR A 7 -65.11 -37.97 -22.38
C TYR A 7 -64.93 -37.86 -20.89
N VAL A 8 -65.21 -38.98 -20.28
CA VAL A 8 -65.01 -39.31 -18.87
C VAL A 8 -63.50 -39.26 -18.59
N ALA A 9 -63.06 -38.40 -17.72
CA ALA A 9 -61.69 -38.37 -17.28
C ALA A 9 -61.53 -39.17 -15.98
N TRP A 10 -60.71 -40.18 -15.99
CA TRP A 10 -60.29 -40.97 -14.85
C TRP A 10 -59.34 -40.14 -13.97
N LEU A 11 -59.69 -40.01 -12.70
CA LEU A 11 -58.85 -39.46 -11.63
C LEU A 11 -57.79 -40.53 -11.28
N ALA A 12 -56.55 -40.31 -11.73
CA ALA A 12 -55.39 -41.03 -11.21
C ALA A 12 -54.79 -40.21 -10.05
N VAL A 13 -54.99 -40.69 -8.84
CA VAL A 13 -54.32 -40.17 -7.64
C VAL A 13 -52.88 -40.68 -7.66
N ALA A 14 -51.95 -39.80 -8.05
CA ALA A 14 -50.51 -40.06 -7.90
C ALA A 14 -50.10 -39.68 -6.47
N VAL A 15 -49.87 -40.68 -5.64
CA VAL A 15 -49.21 -40.52 -4.35
C VAL A 15 -47.74 -40.18 -4.62
N LEU A 16 -47.37 -38.92 -4.51
CA LEU A 16 -45.97 -38.46 -4.51
C LEU A 16 -45.38 -38.84 -3.15
N ALA A 17 -44.61 -39.95 -3.14
CA ALA A 17 -43.71 -40.24 -2.03
C ALA A 17 -42.61 -39.16 -2.00
N GLY A 18 -42.72 -38.21 -1.08
CA GLY A 18 -41.69 -37.22 -0.80
C GLY A 18 -40.46 -37.94 -0.25
N ALA A 19 -39.45 -38.10 -1.10
CA ALA A 19 -38.10 -38.44 -0.63
C ALA A 19 -37.59 -37.26 0.18
N LEU A 20 -37.57 -37.40 1.49
CA LEU A 20 -36.82 -36.53 2.41
C LEU A 20 -35.35 -36.66 2.05
N THR A 21 -34.87 -35.76 1.18
CA THR A 21 -33.43 -35.55 1.01
C THR A 21 -32.90 -34.99 2.31
N ALA A 22 -32.25 -35.84 3.09
CA ALA A 22 -31.43 -35.40 4.21
C ALA A 22 -30.48 -34.30 3.72
N PRO A 23 -30.26 -33.20 4.49
CA PRO A 23 -29.26 -32.23 4.10
C PRO A 23 -27.94 -32.95 3.95
N ALA A 24 -27.34 -32.84 2.77
CA ALA A 24 -25.99 -33.31 2.54
C ALA A 24 -25.12 -32.51 3.51
N THR A 25 -24.78 -33.11 4.65
CA THR A 25 -23.67 -32.59 5.49
C THR A 25 -22.49 -32.59 4.57
N ALA A 26 -22.04 -31.38 4.20
CA ALA A 26 -20.79 -31.20 3.49
C ALA A 26 -19.72 -31.86 4.37
N GLN A 27 -19.35 -33.08 4.04
CA GLN A 27 -18.19 -33.73 4.63
C GLN A 27 -17.00 -32.88 4.20
N ILE A 28 -16.48 -32.08 5.13
CA ILE A 28 -15.15 -31.52 5.01
C ILE A 28 -14.24 -32.73 4.77
N PRO A 29 -13.48 -32.78 3.69
CA PRO A 29 -12.55 -33.88 3.47
C PRO A 29 -11.59 -33.91 4.66
N SER A 30 -11.84 -34.76 5.61
CA SER A 30 -10.98 -35.01 6.75
C SER A 30 -9.91 -35.97 6.25
N ASP A 31 -8.81 -35.53 5.74
CA ASP A 31 -7.55 -36.27 5.71
C ASP A 31 -6.61 -35.86 4.58
N ILE A 32 -6.34 -34.54 4.47
CA ILE A 32 -5.19 -34.10 3.67
C ILE A 32 -3.99 -33.80 4.60
N GLY A 33 -4.01 -34.37 5.84
CA GLY A 33 -2.96 -34.15 6.82
C GLY A 33 -2.88 -32.72 7.38
N GLN A 34 -4.00 -31.99 7.31
CA GLN A 34 -4.07 -30.63 7.89
C GLN A 34 -4.26 -30.70 9.40
N VAL A 35 -3.62 -29.78 10.11
CA VAL A 35 -3.65 -29.71 11.56
C VAL A 35 -3.95 -28.28 12.03
N TRP A 36 -4.67 -28.17 13.14
CA TRP A 36 -4.81 -26.91 13.87
C TRP A 36 -3.56 -26.66 14.69
N LYS A 37 -3.09 -25.40 14.63
CA LYS A 37 -2.03 -24.93 15.49
C LYS A 37 -2.31 -23.50 15.92
N THR A 38 -2.05 -23.20 17.18
CA THR A 38 -2.14 -21.86 17.76
C THR A 38 -0.75 -21.37 18.12
N TYR A 39 -0.47 -20.12 17.78
CA TYR A 39 0.77 -19.43 18.07
C TYR A 39 0.51 -18.28 19.04
N ASP A 40 1.39 -18.08 19.98
CA ASP A 40 1.31 -16.99 20.94
C ASP A 40 1.95 -15.73 20.36
N LEU A 41 1.18 -14.64 20.31
CA LEU A 41 1.59 -13.32 19.85
C LEU A 41 1.62 -12.30 21.00
N THR A 42 1.44 -12.72 22.24
CA THR A 42 1.29 -11.82 23.39
C THR A 42 2.44 -10.83 23.51
N ALA A 43 3.69 -11.29 23.33
CA ALA A 43 4.87 -10.44 23.39
C ALA A 43 4.87 -9.37 22.28
N PHE A 44 4.45 -9.74 21.05
CA PHE A 44 4.33 -8.81 19.93
C PHE A 44 3.23 -7.79 20.17
N VAL A 45 2.04 -8.23 20.60
CA VAL A 45 0.91 -7.33 20.86
C VAL A 45 1.21 -6.37 22.02
N ALA A 46 1.94 -6.84 23.05
CA ALA A 46 2.36 -5.98 24.15
C ALA A 46 3.29 -4.85 23.68
N ALA A 47 4.15 -5.11 22.72
CA ALA A 47 5.07 -4.11 22.15
C ALA A 47 4.40 -3.22 21.08
N ALA A 48 3.56 -3.80 20.21
CA ALA A 48 3.01 -3.16 19.02
C ALA A 48 1.62 -2.53 19.23
N GLY A 49 0.92 -2.91 20.30
CA GLY A 49 -0.43 -2.47 20.64
C GLY A 49 -1.53 -3.42 20.12
N THR A 50 -2.72 -3.26 20.68
CA THR A 50 -3.91 -4.05 20.35
C THR A 50 -4.29 -3.93 18.88
N GLY A 51 -4.64 -5.04 18.23
CA GLY A 51 -5.02 -5.10 16.82
C GLY A 51 -3.81 -5.17 15.86
N SER A 52 -2.59 -5.26 16.38
CA SER A 52 -1.37 -5.43 15.56
C SER A 52 -1.25 -6.84 14.97
N GLU A 53 -1.99 -7.81 15.49
CA GLU A 53 -2.00 -9.20 15.02
C GLU A 53 -2.33 -9.32 13.53
N LYS A 54 -3.11 -8.39 12.99
CA LYS A 54 -3.42 -8.33 11.55
C LYS A 54 -2.17 -8.24 10.68
N HIS A 55 -1.11 -7.59 11.16
CA HIS A 55 0.15 -7.48 10.39
C HIS A 55 0.83 -8.84 10.26
N VAL A 56 0.70 -9.72 11.27
CA VAL A 56 1.21 -11.10 11.18
C VAL A 56 0.45 -11.89 10.12
N VAL A 57 -0.89 -11.76 10.10
CA VAL A 57 -1.73 -12.39 9.06
C VAL A 57 -1.35 -11.89 7.67
N ASP A 58 -1.24 -10.57 7.49
CA ASP A 58 -0.87 -9.96 6.22
C ASP A 58 0.49 -10.47 5.71
N TRP A 59 1.49 -10.60 6.60
CA TRP A 59 2.80 -11.12 6.25
C TRP A 59 2.77 -12.60 5.90
N ILE A 60 2.00 -13.43 6.63
CA ILE A 60 1.83 -14.84 6.30
C ILE A 60 1.22 -14.99 4.90
N LEU A 61 0.15 -14.24 4.60
CA LEU A 61 -0.49 -14.27 3.28
C LEU A 61 0.45 -13.82 2.16
N GLN A 62 1.32 -12.85 2.42
CA GLN A 62 2.32 -12.38 1.45
C GLN A 62 3.46 -13.40 1.25
N GLU A 63 3.90 -14.09 2.31
CA GLU A 63 4.97 -15.09 2.23
C GLU A 63 4.51 -16.35 1.53
N THR A 64 3.30 -16.83 1.85
CA THR A 64 2.78 -18.12 1.39
C THR A 64 1.95 -18.00 0.12
N GLY A 65 1.53 -16.81 -0.23
CA GLY A 65 0.65 -16.53 -1.36
C GLY A 65 -0.83 -16.77 -1.05
N TYR A 66 -1.67 -15.85 -1.50
CA TYR A 66 -3.13 -15.89 -1.29
C TYR A 66 -3.80 -17.19 -1.78
N PRO A 67 -3.40 -17.79 -2.95
CA PRO A 67 -3.99 -19.03 -3.43
C PRO A 67 -3.81 -20.23 -2.48
N ALA A 68 -2.79 -20.24 -1.63
CA ALA A 68 -2.58 -21.32 -0.67
C ALA A 68 -3.69 -21.40 0.39
N TRP A 69 -4.39 -20.28 0.66
CA TRP A 69 -5.44 -20.14 1.67
C TRP A 69 -6.85 -20.22 1.10
N HIS A 70 -7.00 -20.02 -0.21
CA HIS A 70 -8.30 -19.98 -0.90
C HIS A 70 -8.40 -21.04 -2.01
N GLY A 71 -7.60 -22.10 -1.92
CA GLY A 71 -7.62 -23.23 -2.86
C GLY A 71 -8.73 -24.24 -2.54
N THR A 72 -8.64 -25.41 -3.19
CA THR A 72 -9.58 -26.52 -3.00
C THR A 72 -9.44 -27.23 -1.65
N SER A 73 -8.25 -27.11 -1.02
CA SER A 73 -8.00 -27.66 0.32
C SER A 73 -8.46 -26.68 1.39
N PRO A 74 -9.24 -27.14 2.39
CA PRO A 74 -9.67 -26.25 3.46
C PRO A 74 -8.48 -25.72 4.25
N ALA A 75 -8.42 -24.41 4.42
CA ALA A 75 -7.40 -23.72 5.19
C ALA A 75 -8.05 -22.58 5.97
N SER A 76 -7.50 -22.25 7.13
CA SER A 76 -7.97 -21.13 7.95
C SER A 76 -6.80 -20.43 8.61
N LEU A 77 -6.87 -19.10 8.62
CA LEU A 77 -5.91 -18.24 9.30
C LEU A 77 -6.69 -17.11 9.98
N SER A 78 -6.55 -16.99 11.29
CA SER A 78 -7.20 -15.95 12.06
C SER A 78 -6.32 -15.50 13.20
N ALA A 79 -6.39 -14.22 13.56
CA ALA A 79 -5.63 -13.68 14.68
C ALA A 79 -6.50 -12.74 15.53
N GLY A 80 -6.29 -12.77 16.82
CA GLY A 80 -6.97 -11.95 17.82
C GLY A 80 -6.58 -12.38 19.23
N ASP A 81 -6.82 -11.50 20.21
CA ASP A 81 -6.54 -11.74 21.61
C ASP A 81 -5.10 -12.22 21.89
N GLY A 82 -4.12 -11.68 21.15
CA GLY A 82 -2.73 -12.07 21.28
C GLY A 82 -2.40 -13.48 20.78
N LYS A 83 -3.24 -14.07 19.93
CA LYS A 83 -3.04 -15.41 19.38
C LYS A 83 -3.28 -15.44 17.88
N LEU A 84 -2.56 -16.32 17.19
CA LEU A 84 -2.79 -16.68 15.80
C LEU A 84 -3.22 -18.14 15.73
N SER A 85 -4.38 -18.39 15.14
CA SER A 85 -4.90 -19.74 14.89
C SER A 85 -4.77 -20.08 13.41
N CYS A 86 -4.14 -21.19 13.12
CA CYS A 86 -3.86 -21.64 11.76
C CYS A 86 -4.28 -23.11 11.57
N PHE A 87 -5.07 -23.37 10.53
CA PHE A 87 -5.42 -24.71 10.07
C PHE A 87 -4.83 -24.92 8.68
N HIS A 88 -3.82 -25.75 8.56
CA HIS A 88 -3.13 -26.02 7.30
C HIS A 88 -2.22 -27.25 7.40
N THR A 89 -1.59 -27.63 6.28
CA THR A 89 -0.63 -28.74 6.21
C THR A 89 0.59 -28.49 7.12
N PRO A 90 1.27 -29.54 7.60
CA PRO A 90 2.49 -29.40 8.44
C PRO A 90 3.59 -28.57 7.77
N GLN A 91 3.73 -28.65 6.43
CA GLN A 91 4.69 -27.84 5.69
C GLN A 91 4.35 -26.34 5.77
N MET A 92 3.08 -25.99 5.60
CA MET A 92 2.63 -24.60 5.73
C MET A 92 2.76 -24.12 7.17
N GLN A 93 2.45 -24.98 8.16
CA GLN A 93 2.65 -24.66 9.57
C GLN A 93 4.11 -24.29 9.90
N ALA A 94 5.09 -24.90 9.23
CA ALA A 94 6.50 -24.56 9.40
C ALA A 94 6.80 -23.13 8.89
N GLN A 95 6.24 -22.76 7.74
CA GLN A 95 6.38 -21.39 7.19
C GLN A 95 5.71 -20.35 8.09
N VAL A 96 4.49 -20.65 8.55
CA VAL A 96 3.77 -19.78 9.50
C VAL A 96 4.57 -19.61 10.79
N ALA A 97 5.15 -20.69 11.32
CA ALA A 97 5.97 -20.63 12.53
C ALA A 97 7.21 -19.75 12.35
N ASP A 98 7.87 -19.80 11.19
CA ASP A 98 9.02 -18.93 10.88
C ASP A 98 8.63 -17.45 10.88
N VAL A 99 7.54 -17.11 10.19
CA VAL A 99 7.03 -15.72 10.18
C VAL A 99 6.69 -15.27 11.60
N VAL A 100 5.89 -16.05 12.34
CA VAL A 100 5.49 -15.70 13.71
C VAL A 100 6.70 -15.46 14.60
N LYS A 101 7.71 -16.30 14.50
CA LYS A 101 8.92 -16.19 15.29
C LYS A 101 9.69 -14.91 15.02
N ARG A 102 9.74 -14.46 13.76
CA ARG A 102 10.34 -13.18 13.37
C ARG A 102 9.62 -11.97 14.00
N PHE A 103 8.32 -12.07 14.22
CA PHE A 103 7.53 -11.04 14.90
C PHE A 103 7.74 -11.04 16.42
N VAL A 104 7.75 -12.23 17.02
CA VAL A 104 7.78 -12.37 18.48
C VAL A 104 9.18 -12.15 19.05
N ASP A 105 10.21 -12.75 18.44
CA ASP A 105 11.59 -12.68 18.94
C ASP A 105 12.23 -11.29 18.83
N GLU A 106 11.72 -10.44 17.92
CA GLU A 106 12.25 -9.10 17.66
C GLU A 106 11.22 -7.98 17.96
N ALA A 107 10.15 -8.31 18.70
CA ALA A 107 9.01 -7.41 18.93
C ALA A 107 9.39 -6.08 19.60
N ASP A 108 10.39 -6.09 20.47
CA ASP A 108 10.85 -4.94 21.25
C ASP A 108 12.05 -4.19 20.62
N LYS A 109 12.54 -4.65 19.46
CA LYS A 109 13.72 -4.08 18.82
C LYS A 109 13.36 -3.21 17.61
N PRO A 110 13.36 -1.88 17.76
CA PRO A 110 13.16 -1.02 16.62
C PRO A 110 14.37 -1.03 15.68
N HIS A 111 14.11 -1.23 14.41
CA HIS A 111 15.11 -1.10 13.36
C HIS A 111 15.08 0.32 12.79
N ARG A 112 16.25 0.85 12.50
CA ARG A 112 16.38 2.16 11.87
C ARG A 112 16.66 2.00 10.38
N PHE A 113 15.88 2.70 9.56
CA PHE A 113 16.09 2.78 8.12
C PHE A 113 16.37 4.24 7.75
N THR A 114 17.48 4.48 7.07
CA THR A 114 17.74 5.78 6.46
C THR A 114 17.09 5.76 5.08
N VAL A 115 16.06 6.57 4.88
CA VAL A 115 15.37 6.70 3.60
C VAL A 115 15.73 8.05 2.99
N ARG A 116 16.10 8.06 1.69
CA ARG A 116 16.41 9.27 0.92
C ARG A 116 15.60 9.28 -0.35
N VAL A 117 15.03 10.41 -0.67
CA VAL A 117 14.29 10.61 -1.92
C VAL A 117 15.04 11.63 -2.76
N LEU A 118 15.57 11.17 -3.89
CA LEU A 118 16.36 11.97 -4.82
C LEU A 118 15.57 12.15 -6.12
N GLY A 119 15.51 13.36 -6.64
CA GLY A 119 14.89 13.68 -7.92
C GLY A 119 15.90 14.28 -8.89
N PHE A 120 15.92 13.77 -10.12
CA PHE A 120 16.79 14.25 -11.21
C PHE A 120 15.96 14.76 -12.37
N THR A 121 16.47 15.70 -13.16
CA THR A 121 15.76 16.18 -14.36
C THR A 121 15.64 15.09 -15.43
N GLY A 122 16.44 14.02 -15.36
CA GLY A 122 16.39 12.90 -16.27
C GLY A 122 17.21 11.70 -15.82
N PRO A 123 17.17 10.57 -16.56
CA PRO A 123 17.73 9.29 -16.13
C PRO A 123 19.27 9.19 -16.26
N ALA A 124 19.96 10.25 -16.65
CA ALA A 124 21.41 10.23 -16.91
C ALA A 124 22.27 9.81 -15.69
N TRP A 125 21.74 9.99 -14.47
CA TRP A 125 22.40 9.53 -13.23
C TRP A 125 22.68 8.02 -13.23
N ARG A 126 21.82 7.23 -13.91
CA ARG A 126 21.92 5.76 -13.98
C ARG A 126 23.19 5.30 -14.67
N GLY A 127 23.65 6.04 -15.70
CA GLY A 127 24.88 5.72 -16.42
C GLY A 127 26.10 5.68 -15.51
N ALA A 128 26.24 6.67 -14.63
CA ALA A 128 27.34 6.75 -13.67
C ALA A 128 27.23 5.74 -12.52
N ALA A 129 26.02 5.34 -12.15
CA ALA A 129 25.75 4.39 -11.07
C ALA A 129 25.76 2.93 -11.55
N ARG A 130 25.56 2.66 -12.85
CA ARG A 130 25.37 1.34 -13.46
C ARG A 130 26.34 0.25 -12.99
N PRO A 131 27.65 0.49 -12.86
CA PRO A 131 28.56 -0.58 -12.44
C PRO A 131 28.31 -1.13 -11.04
N ALA A 132 27.65 -0.33 -10.17
CA ALA A 132 27.36 -0.72 -8.78
C ALA A 132 25.92 -1.26 -8.62
N LEU A 133 25.03 -1.01 -9.57
CA LEU A 133 23.62 -1.35 -9.50
C LEU A 133 23.39 -2.84 -9.82
N GLN A 134 22.99 -3.64 -8.85
CA GLN A 134 22.58 -5.03 -9.05
C GLN A 134 21.04 -5.07 -9.16
N PRO A 135 20.49 -5.36 -10.35
CA PRO A 135 19.04 -5.30 -10.55
C PRO A 135 18.32 -6.41 -9.81
N ILE A 136 17.14 -6.08 -9.29
CA ILE A 136 16.18 -7.03 -8.73
C ILE A 136 14.83 -6.88 -9.42
N THR A 137 14.04 -7.95 -9.40
CA THR A 137 12.75 -7.99 -10.08
C THR A 137 11.74 -7.08 -9.37
N THR A 138 10.93 -6.39 -10.17
CA THR A 138 9.79 -5.56 -9.74
C THR A 138 8.52 -6.03 -10.43
N ALA A 139 7.37 -5.91 -9.78
CA ALA A 139 6.07 -6.26 -10.33
C ALA A 139 5.40 -5.07 -11.02
N THR A 140 5.62 -3.85 -10.50
CA THR A 140 4.98 -2.63 -11.02
C THR A 140 5.65 -2.16 -12.32
N PRO A 141 4.93 -2.02 -13.43
CA PRO A 141 5.49 -1.51 -14.67
C PRO A 141 6.10 -0.11 -14.50
N GLY A 142 7.30 0.09 -15.08
CA GLY A 142 8.03 1.36 -15.01
C GLY A 142 8.87 1.56 -13.74
N VAL A 143 8.67 0.76 -12.70
CA VAL A 143 9.51 0.73 -11.52
C VAL A 143 10.74 -0.13 -11.80
N GLN A 144 11.89 0.32 -11.32
CA GLN A 144 13.15 -0.44 -11.36
C GLN A 144 13.74 -0.49 -9.96
N ALA A 145 14.34 -1.60 -9.58
CA ALA A 145 14.96 -1.71 -8.28
C ALA A 145 16.33 -2.39 -8.37
N TRP A 146 17.20 -1.99 -7.46
CA TRP A 146 18.57 -2.48 -7.35
C TRP A 146 18.99 -2.64 -5.91
N ILE A 147 19.93 -3.51 -5.68
CA ILE A 147 20.64 -3.61 -4.41
C ILE A 147 22.12 -3.22 -4.62
N LEU A 148 22.68 -2.57 -3.62
CA LEU A 148 24.08 -2.15 -3.61
C LEU A 148 24.69 -2.42 -2.24
N PRO A 149 25.97 -2.81 -2.15
CA PRO A 149 26.70 -2.73 -0.89
C PRO A 149 26.61 -1.32 -0.30
N ARG A 150 26.48 -1.21 1.03
CA ARG A 150 26.24 0.08 1.71
C ARG A 150 27.25 1.16 1.33
N GLU A 151 28.52 0.80 1.19
CA GLU A 151 29.59 1.72 0.78
C GLU A 151 29.40 2.24 -0.64
N ALA A 152 29.01 1.35 -1.57
CA ALA A 152 28.70 1.73 -2.94
C ALA A 152 27.47 2.64 -3.02
N ALA A 153 26.45 2.37 -2.21
CA ALA A 153 25.27 3.21 -2.09
C ALA A 153 25.62 4.62 -1.57
N ALA A 154 26.46 4.71 -0.54
CA ALA A 154 26.95 5.99 -0.04
C ALA A 154 27.69 6.79 -1.12
N ALA A 155 28.55 6.13 -1.91
CA ALA A 155 29.26 6.76 -3.02
C ALA A 155 28.31 7.22 -4.14
N VAL A 156 27.28 6.43 -4.46
CA VAL A 156 26.25 6.81 -5.45
C VAL A 156 25.47 8.04 -4.96
N VAL A 157 25.02 8.06 -3.71
CA VAL A 157 24.30 9.20 -3.10
C VAL A 157 25.19 10.45 -3.08
N ALA A 158 26.47 10.32 -2.69
CA ALA A 158 27.40 11.46 -2.68
C ALA A 158 27.58 12.06 -4.09
N ARG A 159 27.76 11.23 -5.10
CA ARG A 159 27.84 11.67 -6.51
C ARG A 159 26.53 12.28 -7.01
N ALA A 160 25.39 11.71 -6.61
CA ALA A 160 24.08 12.25 -6.93
C ALA A 160 23.93 13.68 -6.39
N ARG A 161 24.27 13.90 -5.13
CA ARG A 161 24.20 15.22 -4.48
C ARG A 161 25.16 16.27 -5.09
N ALA A 162 26.27 15.85 -5.65
CA ALA A 162 27.20 16.73 -6.34
C ALA A 162 26.70 17.21 -7.71
N ARG A 163 25.60 16.65 -8.22
CA ARG A 163 25.01 17.05 -9.51
C ARG A 163 24.12 18.28 -9.31
N SER A 164 24.21 19.21 -10.25
CA SER A 164 23.37 20.42 -10.24
C SER A 164 21.88 20.16 -10.51
N ASP A 165 21.55 19.00 -11.12
CA ASP A 165 20.19 18.60 -11.46
C ASP A 165 19.54 17.69 -10.40
N CYS A 166 20.25 17.41 -9.30
CA CYS A 166 19.74 16.60 -8.19
C CYS A 166 19.06 17.48 -7.12
N VAL A 167 17.87 17.09 -6.73
CA VAL A 167 17.18 17.65 -5.58
C VAL A 167 16.84 16.52 -4.62
N GLU A 168 17.10 16.70 -3.34
CA GLU A 168 16.76 15.73 -2.30
C GLU A 168 15.58 16.27 -1.47
N LEU A 169 14.57 15.44 -1.24
CA LEU A 169 13.51 15.76 -0.28
C LEU A 169 14.01 15.57 1.14
N PRO A 170 13.66 16.46 2.06
CA PRO A 170 13.97 16.29 3.47
C PRO A 170 13.18 15.10 4.03
N THR A 171 13.88 14.00 4.24
CA THR A 171 13.34 12.79 4.86
C THR A 171 14.09 12.49 6.15
N GLY A 172 13.35 12.15 7.20
CA GLY A 172 13.95 11.66 8.45
C GLY A 172 14.30 10.18 8.38
N PRO A 173 14.97 9.64 9.41
CA PRO A 173 15.10 8.21 9.56
C PRO A 173 13.75 7.59 9.89
N ALA A 174 13.43 6.47 9.26
CA ALA A 174 12.29 5.65 9.61
C ALA A 174 12.69 4.69 10.75
N LEU A 175 11.93 4.71 11.84
CA LEU A 175 12.04 3.73 12.91
C LEU A 175 10.86 2.76 12.76
N ALA A 176 11.14 1.50 12.58
CA ALA A 176 10.14 0.46 12.42
C ALA A 176 10.44 -0.69 13.37
N ALA A 177 9.46 -1.12 14.14
CA ALA A 177 9.50 -2.44 14.75
C ALA A 177 9.27 -3.51 13.70
N ASN A 178 9.72 -4.73 13.96
CA ASN A 178 9.63 -5.81 12.99
C ASN A 178 8.18 -6.07 12.58
N GLY A 179 7.91 -6.08 11.27
CA GLY A 179 6.58 -6.28 10.71
C GLY A 179 5.61 -5.09 10.83
N LEU A 180 6.01 -3.98 11.47
CA LEU A 180 5.16 -2.80 11.59
C LEU A 180 5.51 -1.72 10.55
N PRO A 181 4.50 -0.95 10.08
CA PRO A 181 4.75 0.12 9.13
C PRO A 181 5.51 1.29 9.77
N ALA A 182 6.49 1.81 9.05
CA ALA A 182 7.06 3.11 9.30
C ALA A 182 6.71 4.05 8.15
N ALA A 183 5.97 5.11 8.44
CA ALA A 183 5.54 6.08 7.46
C ALA A 183 6.46 7.30 7.43
N LEU A 184 6.85 7.71 6.24
CA LEU A 184 7.53 8.96 5.95
C LEU A 184 6.63 9.79 5.04
N THR A 185 6.20 10.94 5.50
CA THR A 185 5.30 11.81 4.76
C THR A 185 5.90 13.20 4.63
N GLY A 186 5.63 13.83 3.50
CA GLY A 186 5.95 15.23 3.28
C GLY A 186 5.00 15.82 2.26
N GLY A 187 4.50 17.01 2.52
CA GLY A 187 3.55 17.63 1.64
C GLY A 187 2.91 18.86 2.25
N ARG A 188 1.89 19.36 1.58
CA ARG A 188 1.06 20.47 2.05
C ARG A 188 -0.40 20.22 1.68
N THR A 189 -1.27 20.93 2.39
CA THR A 189 -2.70 20.98 2.08
C THR A 189 -2.97 22.29 1.32
N GLN A 190 -3.62 22.19 0.17
CA GLN A 190 -4.05 23.31 -0.66
C GLN A 190 -5.55 23.51 -0.52
N GLU A 191 -5.97 24.70 -0.14
CA GLU A 191 -7.38 25.08 -0.14
C GLU A 191 -7.84 25.47 -1.55
N TYR A 192 -9.09 25.12 -1.86
CA TYR A 192 -9.76 25.54 -3.11
C TYR A 192 -11.26 25.74 -2.87
N VAL A 193 -11.91 26.50 -3.76
CA VAL A 193 -13.36 26.71 -3.72
C VAL A 193 -14.05 25.54 -4.43
N GLN A 194 -14.61 24.63 -3.63
CA GLN A 194 -15.30 23.45 -4.16
C GLN A 194 -16.68 23.76 -4.69
N ASP A 195 -17.41 24.63 -3.98
CA ASP A 195 -18.83 24.86 -4.22
C ASP A 195 -19.25 26.18 -3.57
N TYR A 196 -20.52 26.55 -3.75
CA TYR A 196 -21.14 27.68 -3.08
C TYR A 196 -22.42 27.23 -2.36
N THR A 197 -22.62 27.74 -1.18
CA THR A 197 -23.84 27.50 -0.38
C THR A 197 -24.67 28.78 -0.37
N LEU A 198 -25.99 28.64 -0.62
CA LEU A 198 -26.92 29.74 -0.48
C LEU A 198 -27.10 30.05 1.00
N THR A 199 -26.87 31.30 1.37
CA THR A 199 -27.09 31.83 2.72
C THR A 199 -28.08 32.96 2.60
N PRO A 200 -29.40 32.73 2.77
CA PRO A 200 -30.47 33.71 2.47
C PRO A 200 -30.33 35.06 3.20
N ASP A 201 -29.76 35.00 4.43
CA ASP A 201 -29.64 36.16 5.30
C ASP A 201 -28.30 36.92 5.13
N ALA A 202 -27.45 36.52 4.15
CA ALA A 202 -26.15 37.13 3.90
C ALA A 202 -26.10 37.77 2.51
N TRP A 203 -25.54 38.96 2.38
CA TRP A 203 -25.21 39.54 1.07
C TRP A 203 -23.77 39.18 0.72
N PRO A 204 -23.45 38.62 -0.45
CA PRO A 204 -24.28 38.50 -1.68
C PRO A 204 -25.18 37.25 -1.78
N GLY A 205 -25.51 36.56 -0.72
CA GLY A 205 -26.36 35.38 -0.70
C GLY A 205 -25.69 34.05 -1.00
N TRP A 206 -24.59 34.08 -1.76
CA TRP A 206 -23.79 32.90 -2.09
C TRP A 206 -22.44 32.97 -1.38
N GLN A 207 -22.19 32.01 -0.49
CA GLN A 207 -20.92 31.90 0.26
C GLN A 207 -20.08 30.77 -0.32
N PRO A 208 -18.78 31.00 -0.61
CA PRO A 208 -17.90 29.96 -1.10
C PRO A 208 -17.67 28.89 -0.04
N ARG A 209 -17.95 27.63 -0.39
CA ARG A 209 -17.58 26.48 0.40
C ARG A 209 -16.18 26.04 -0.02
N ARG A 210 -15.24 26.14 0.90
CA ARG A 210 -13.87 25.71 0.69
C ARG A 210 -13.71 24.23 1.05
N ALA A 211 -12.86 23.56 0.31
CA ALA A 211 -12.38 22.22 0.60
C ALA A 211 -10.86 22.20 0.53
N THR A 212 -10.26 21.14 0.98
CA THR A 212 -8.80 20.95 0.96
C THR A 212 -8.43 19.77 0.08
N CYS A 213 -7.29 19.86 -0.56
CA CYS A 213 -6.66 18.76 -1.30
C CYS A 213 -5.20 18.67 -0.85
N ASP A 214 -4.78 17.46 -0.45
CA ASP A 214 -3.41 17.22 -0.02
C ASP A 214 -2.53 16.89 -1.22
N GLU A 215 -1.36 17.49 -1.27
CA GLU A 215 -0.31 17.16 -2.22
C GLU A 215 1.00 16.85 -1.49
N GLY A 216 1.80 15.95 -2.04
CA GLY A 216 3.06 15.55 -1.47
C GLY A 216 3.40 14.10 -1.73
N PHE A 217 4.17 13.51 -0.82
CA PHE A 217 4.55 12.10 -0.87
C PHE A 217 4.26 11.41 0.46
N ALA A 218 4.01 10.11 0.38
CA ALA A 218 3.98 9.19 1.50
C ALA A 218 4.74 7.92 1.11
N ILE A 219 5.70 7.53 1.91
CA ILE A 219 6.46 6.28 1.78
C ILE A 219 6.20 5.47 3.02
N ASP A 220 5.60 4.30 2.85
CA ASP A 220 5.38 3.33 3.91
C ASP A 220 6.34 2.16 3.72
N LEU A 221 7.18 1.94 4.70
CA LEU A 221 8.10 0.81 4.75
C LEU A 221 7.64 -0.15 5.85
N HIS A 222 7.30 -1.39 5.49
CA HIS A 222 6.93 -2.44 6.44
C HIS A 222 8.04 -3.50 6.43
N PRO A 223 9.07 -3.39 7.26
CA PRO A 223 10.18 -4.34 7.27
C PRO A 223 9.86 -5.55 8.14
N LEU A 224 10.35 -6.71 7.73
CA LEU A 224 10.42 -7.92 8.51
C LEU A 224 11.85 -8.49 8.40
N VAL A 225 12.65 -8.28 9.41
CA VAL A 225 14.04 -8.70 9.45
C VAL A 225 14.12 -10.19 9.83
N SER A 226 15.07 -10.92 9.23
CA SER A 226 15.34 -12.31 9.61
C SER A 226 15.88 -12.41 11.03
N GLN A 227 15.71 -13.57 11.69
CA GLN A 227 16.16 -13.80 13.07
C GLN A 227 17.65 -13.58 13.28
N ASP A 228 18.46 -13.93 12.29
CA ASP A 228 19.90 -13.73 12.29
C ASP A 228 20.33 -12.29 11.93
N GLY A 229 19.37 -11.41 11.64
CA GLY A 229 19.63 -10.03 11.25
C GLY A 229 20.32 -9.85 9.90
N THR A 230 20.44 -10.91 9.10
CA THR A 230 21.20 -10.87 7.84
C THR A 230 20.40 -10.43 6.63
N VAL A 231 19.07 -10.60 6.67
CA VAL A 231 18.16 -10.31 5.56
C VAL A 231 17.04 -9.38 6.02
N VAL A 232 16.78 -8.38 5.21
CA VAL A 232 15.59 -7.53 5.31
C VAL A 232 14.60 -7.96 4.23
N ASP A 233 13.38 -8.24 4.64
CA ASP A 233 12.23 -8.40 3.79
C ASP A 233 11.31 -7.20 4.06
N ALA A 234 10.88 -6.47 3.05
CA ALA A 234 10.05 -5.30 3.29
C ALA A 234 9.00 -5.09 2.20
N VAL A 235 7.80 -4.72 2.63
CA VAL A 235 6.81 -4.13 1.73
C VAL A 235 7.08 -2.64 1.66
N PHE A 236 7.32 -2.17 0.44
CA PHE A 236 7.54 -0.77 0.11
C PHE A 236 6.31 -0.23 -0.61
N ARG A 237 5.69 0.79 -0.05
CA ARG A 237 4.60 1.52 -0.70
C ARG A 237 5.01 2.97 -0.86
N CYS A 238 4.77 3.52 -2.03
CA CYS A 238 5.01 4.93 -2.30
C CYS A 238 3.78 5.55 -2.96
N ARG A 239 3.35 6.67 -2.40
CA ARG A 239 2.28 7.50 -2.93
C ARG A 239 2.81 8.91 -3.17
N ILE A 240 2.60 9.42 -4.38
CA ILE A 240 2.85 10.82 -4.73
C ILE A 240 1.56 11.39 -5.28
N ASP A 241 1.09 12.47 -4.71
CA ASP A 241 -0.03 13.26 -5.19
C ASP A 241 0.45 14.68 -5.43
N GLN A 242 0.26 15.19 -6.65
CA GLN A 242 0.64 16.55 -6.99
C GLN A 242 -0.49 17.23 -7.74
N ILE A 243 -0.91 18.39 -7.24
CA ILE A 243 -1.92 19.20 -7.90
C ILE A 243 -1.29 19.84 -9.15
N GLU A 244 -1.73 19.41 -10.34
CA GLU A 244 -1.25 19.98 -11.61
C GLU A 244 -1.85 21.37 -11.85
N ARG A 245 -3.10 21.54 -11.51
CA ARG A 245 -3.78 22.85 -11.53
C ARG A 245 -5.11 22.80 -10.78
N LEU A 246 -5.57 23.96 -10.36
CA LEU A 246 -6.93 24.20 -9.91
C LEU A 246 -7.72 24.80 -11.10
N ALA A 247 -8.42 23.93 -11.85
CA ALA A 247 -9.18 24.38 -13.02
C ALA A 247 -10.40 25.18 -12.58
N ALA A 248 -10.46 26.45 -12.96
CA ALA A 248 -11.62 27.29 -12.70
C ALA A 248 -12.78 26.90 -13.61
N VAL A 249 -13.96 26.68 -13.02
CA VAL A 249 -15.20 26.38 -13.72
C VAL A 249 -16.24 27.46 -13.39
N SER A 250 -16.67 28.17 -14.37
CA SER A 250 -17.73 29.19 -14.22
C SER A 250 -19.09 28.52 -14.34
N LEU A 251 -19.93 28.68 -13.34
CA LEU A 251 -21.31 28.21 -13.33
C LEU A 251 -22.27 29.39 -13.37
N PRO A 252 -23.41 29.30 -14.09
CA PRO A 252 -24.42 30.34 -14.06
C PRO A 252 -24.99 30.46 -12.64
N ALA A 253 -25.07 31.69 -12.15
CA ALA A 253 -25.72 31.92 -10.86
C ALA A 253 -27.22 31.59 -10.95
N PRO A 254 -27.78 30.78 -10.05
CA PRO A 254 -29.18 30.36 -10.09
C PRO A 254 -30.18 31.52 -10.03
N THR A 255 -29.79 32.67 -9.52
CA THR A 255 -30.61 33.86 -9.33
C THR A 255 -30.35 34.95 -10.38
N GLY A 256 -29.66 34.63 -11.48
CA GLY A 256 -29.40 35.62 -12.57
C GLY A 256 -28.33 36.67 -12.25
N GLY A 257 -27.51 36.44 -11.22
CA GLY A 257 -26.35 37.27 -10.85
C GLY A 257 -25.08 36.95 -11.69
N PRO A 258 -23.93 37.54 -11.35
CA PRO A 258 -22.68 37.21 -12.00
C PRO A 258 -22.34 35.71 -11.81
N PRO A 259 -21.68 35.09 -12.79
CA PRO A 259 -21.32 33.68 -12.70
C PRO A 259 -20.48 33.40 -11.46
N ILE A 260 -20.75 32.29 -10.79
CA ILE A 260 -19.96 31.78 -9.66
C ILE A 260 -18.80 30.93 -10.21
N VAL A 261 -17.63 31.04 -9.60
CA VAL A 261 -16.44 30.33 -10.05
C VAL A 261 -16.03 29.29 -9.01
N THR A 262 -16.18 28.02 -9.38
CA THR A 262 -15.67 26.88 -8.60
C THR A 262 -14.31 26.45 -9.13
N GLN A 263 -13.59 25.65 -8.34
CA GLN A 263 -12.29 25.11 -8.72
C GLN A 263 -12.33 23.58 -8.66
N VAL A 264 -11.78 22.95 -9.69
CA VAL A 264 -11.63 21.48 -9.74
C VAL A 264 -10.15 21.13 -9.71
N PRO A 265 -9.65 20.50 -8.64
CA PRO A 265 -8.28 20.05 -8.58
C PRO A 265 -8.01 18.97 -9.62
N GLN A 266 -7.00 19.17 -10.44
CA GLN A 266 -6.46 18.14 -11.32
C GLN A 266 -5.19 17.62 -10.66
N VAL A 267 -5.21 16.34 -10.24
CA VAL A 267 -4.14 15.73 -9.46
C VAL A 267 -3.46 14.64 -10.29
N ALA A 268 -2.14 14.74 -10.44
CA ALA A 268 -1.33 13.64 -10.91
C ALA A 268 -0.99 12.74 -9.71
N ALA A 269 -1.36 11.47 -9.81
CA ALA A 269 -1.22 10.50 -8.74
C ALA A 269 -0.31 9.34 -9.15
N VAL A 270 0.64 9.00 -8.29
CA VAL A 270 1.49 7.79 -8.42
C VAL A 270 1.25 6.89 -7.23
N ARG A 271 1.09 5.60 -7.50
CA ARG A 271 0.87 4.56 -6.50
C ARG A 271 1.75 3.37 -6.84
N ILE A 272 2.65 3.02 -5.92
CA ILE A 272 3.58 1.91 -6.07
C ILE A 272 3.48 1.04 -4.84
N GLY A 273 3.41 -0.28 -5.05
CA GLY A 273 3.43 -1.28 -4.01
C GLY A 273 4.30 -2.45 -4.45
N GLU A 274 5.43 -2.64 -3.77
CA GLU A 274 6.42 -3.67 -4.09
C GLU A 274 6.84 -4.39 -2.81
N ARG A 275 7.30 -5.63 -2.96
CA ARG A 275 7.96 -6.36 -1.90
C ARG A 275 9.39 -6.66 -2.31
N PHE A 276 10.33 -6.32 -1.45
CA PHE A 276 11.75 -6.52 -1.70
C PHE A 276 12.37 -7.37 -0.60
N ARG A 277 13.33 -8.19 -0.98
CA ARG A 277 14.15 -8.97 -0.06
C ARG A 277 15.62 -8.76 -0.41
N TRP A 278 16.40 -8.28 0.56
CA TRP A 278 17.82 -7.96 0.33
C TRP A 278 18.68 -8.18 1.59
N PRO A 279 20.01 -8.37 1.43
CA PRO A 279 20.92 -8.49 2.57
C PRO A 279 20.94 -7.20 3.40
N ALA A 280 20.94 -7.31 4.72
CA ALA A 280 20.97 -6.18 5.65
C ALA A 280 22.22 -5.31 5.52
N THR A 281 23.30 -5.84 4.92
CA THR A 281 24.54 -5.11 4.60
C THR A 281 24.45 -4.25 3.34
N HIS A 282 23.33 -4.35 2.60
CA HIS A 282 23.11 -3.64 1.35
C HIS A 282 22.02 -2.57 1.52
N ALA A 283 22.07 -1.57 0.65
CA ALA A 283 20.99 -0.62 0.45
C ALA A 283 20.09 -1.09 -0.69
N LEU A 284 18.79 -0.85 -0.55
CA LEU A 284 17.79 -0.97 -1.60
C LEU A 284 17.66 0.38 -2.31
N VAL A 285 17.68 0.37 -3.63
CA VAL A 285 17.46 1.54 -4.47
C VAL A 285 16.25 1.28 -5.36
N VAL A 286 15.23 2.12 -5.27
CA VAL A 286 13.97 1.99 -6.02
C VAL A 286 13.83 3.20 -6.93
N GLY A 287 13.87 3.00 -8.23
CA GLY A 287 13.60 4.03 -9.24
C GLY A 287 12.13 4.03 -9.62
N LEU A 288 11.47 5.15 -9.38
CA LEU A 288 10.05 5.33 -9.66
C LEU A 288 9.79 5.81 -11.11
N GLY A 289 10.87 6.11 -11.84
CA GLY A 289 10.78 6.73 -13.16
C GLY A 289 10.47 8.22 -13.11
N LEU A 290 10.00 8.75 -14.24
CA LEU A 290 9.67 10.17 -14.39
C LEU A 290 8.27 10.45 -13.81
N VAL A 291 8.24 10.94 -12.60
CA VAL A 291 7.00 11.19 -11.84
C VAL A 291 6.89 12.67 -11.42
N PRO A 292 5.68 13.15 -11.10
CA PRO A 292 5.50 14.49 -10.54
C PRO A 292 6.37 14.68 -9.30
N TRP A 293 7.10 15.81 -9.23
CA TRP A 293 7.95 16.09 -8.08
C TRP A 293 7.14 16.69 -6.94
N PRO A 294 7.12 16.08 -5.75
CA PRO A 294 6.23 16.47 -4.66
C PRO A 294 6.76 17.67 -3.84
N VAL A 295 7.32 18.65 -4.50
CA VAL A 295 7.72 19.90 -3.86
C VAL A 295 6.70 20.97 -4.20
N PRO A 296 6.14 21.68 -3.20
CA PRO A 296 5.28 22.81 -3.45
C PRO A 296 6.02 23.85 -4.30
N ALA A 297 5.39 24.33 -5.35
CA ALA A 297 5.93 25.46 -6.11
C ALA A 297 6.16 26.61 -5.15
N GLN A 298 7.41 27.11 -5.07
CA GLN A 298 7.82 28.15 -4.12
C GLN A 298 7.22 29.54 -4.41
N ASN A 299 6.39 29.69 -5.42
CA ASN A 299 5.89 30.95 -5.90
C ASN A 299 4.43 31.16 -5.51
N GLY A 300 4.21 31.75 -4.35
CA GLY A 300 2.93 32.39 -3.98
C GLY A 300 2.72 33.70 -4.75
N GLY A 301 2.37 33.64 -6.02
CA GLY A 301 2.04 34.79 -6.83
C GLY A 301 1.09 34.37 -7.96
N LEU A 302 0.61 35.33 -8.76
CA LEU A 302 -0.25 35.10 -9.94
C LEU A 302 0.32 34.06 -10.94
N ALA A 303 1.61 33.75 -10.86
CA ALA A 303 2.27 32.68 -11.61
C ALA A 303 1.79 31.26 -11.23
N SER A 304 1.12 31.07 -10.10
CA SER A 304 0.59 29.75 -9.69
C SER A 304 -0.58 29.26 -10.53
N LEU A 305 -1.15 30.10 -11.37
CA LEU A 305 -2.28 29.76 -12.25
C LEU A 305 -1.88 28.96 -13.51
N VAL A 306 -0.58 28.86 -13.80
CA VAL A 306 -0.04 28.18 -15.00
C VAL A 306 1.22 27.34 -14.67
N THR A 307 1.32 26.82 -13.47
CA THR A 307 2.52 26.05 -13.10
C THR A 307 2.39 24.63 -13.66
N THR A 308 3.18 24.34 -14.69
CA THR A 308 3.40 22.96 -15.12
C THR A 308 4.11 22.22 -13.98
N VAL A 309 3.50 21.13 -13.50
CA VAL A 309 4.12 20.30 -12.47
C VAL A 309 5.48 19.80 -12.96
N GLU A 310 6.52 20.09 -12.22
CA GLU A 310 7.84 19.58 -12.52
C GLU A 310 7.84 18.06 -12.39
N ARG A 311 8.34 17.37 -13.42
CA ARG A 311 8.54 15.92 -13.40
C ARG A 311 10.01 15.61 -13.25
N ARG A 312 10.34 14.66 -12.37
CA ARG A 312 11.71 14.23 -12.12
C ARG A 312 11.81 12.71 -12.15
N ASP A 313 12.96 12.20 -12.57
CA ASP A 313 13.32 10.79 -12.39
C ASP A 313 13.62 10.59 -10.89
N VAL A 314 12.67 9.99 -10.18
CA VAL A 314 12.72 9.88 -8.72
C VAL A 314 13.30 8.54 -8.31
N VAL A 315 14.19 8.61 -7.34
CA VAL A 315 14.88 7.46 -6.75
C VAL A 315 14.76 7.50 -5.25
N VAL A 316 14.34 6.38 -4.67
CA VAL A 316 14.30 6.17 -3.23
C VAL A 316 15.42 5.22 -2.83
N VAL A 317 16.27 5.64 -1.92
CA VAL A 317 17.36 4.83 -1.35
C VAL A 317 17.00 4.48 0.09
N VAL A 318 16.98 3.18 0.40
CA VAL A 318 16.66 2.65 1.73
C VAL A 318 17.87 1.91 2.28
N GLU A 319 18.46 2.42 3.34
CA GLU A 319 19.61 1.83 4.02
C GLU A 319 19.18 1.29 5.39
N PRO A 320 19.23 -0.03 5.62
CA PRO A 320 18.93 -0.59 6.92
C PRO A 320 20.09 -0.32 7.91
N ARG A 321 19.74 0.08 9.13
CA ARG A 321 20.63 0.17 10.28
C ARG A 321 20.00 -0.61 11.42
N LEU A 322 20.19 -1.90 11.38
CA LEU A 322 19.62 -2.82 12.37
C LEU A 322 20.30 -2.59 13.72
N GLY A 323 19.51 -2.60 14.80
CA GLY A 323 20.05 -2.64 16.15
C GLY A 323 20.88 -3.91 16.32
N SER A 324 22.10 -3.79 16.82
CA SER A 324 22.88 -4.96 17.18
C SER A 324 22.17 -5.70 18.30
N SER A 325 21.87 -6.98 18.11
CA SER A 325 21.57 -7.86 19.22
C SER A 325 22.82 -7.86 20.14
N ARG A 326 22.69 -7.31 21.34
CA ARG A 326 23.67 -7.51 22.41
C ARG A 326 23.49 -8.87 23.04
#